data_bcb5cda16064704841a92882675d153b
#
_entry.id   bcb5cda16064704841a92882675d153b
#
_cell.length_a   1.000
_cell.length_b   1.000
_cell.length_c   1.000
_cell.angle_alpha   90.00
_cell.angle_beta   90.00
_cell.angle_gamma   90.00
#
_symmetry.space_group_name_H-M   'P 1'
#
loop_
_entity.id
_entity.type
_entity.pdbx_description
1 polymer ?
#
loop_
_entity_poly.entity_id
_entity_poly.type
_entity_poly.pdbx_seq_one_letter_code
_entity_poly.pdbx_strand_id
1 'polypeptide(L)'
;MHLVGDVHQPLHTASLFSKQFPKGDRGGNSFFIRVEPGTSPISLHQFWDDLILGSQNFQTVKNRGTDLRLRPEFARKKLAELEEPSFDKWAAESFQLAKDAVYRNGKLRGSPNRNNAPVLPADYPKTVQPLAERRMVLAGYRIAQVLQNIPE
;
A
#
# COMPACT_ATOMS: atom_id res chain seq x y z
N MET A 1 8.32 14.83 5.59
CA MET A 1 7.36 14.51 4.50
C MET A 1 7.43 13.07 4.04
N HIS A 2 8.60 12.46 3.91
CA HIS A 2 8.77 11.06 3.56
C HIS A 2 7.93 10.13 4.45
N LEU A 3 8.04 10.26 5.78
CA LEU A 3 7.29 9.45 6.74
C LEU A 3 5.75 9.56 6.58
N VAL A 4 5.23 10.73 6.20
CA VAL A 4 3.79 10.88 5.95
C VAL A 4 3.35 10.08 4.72
N GLY A 5 4.17 10.04 3.68
CA GLY A 5 3.92 9.15 2.53
C GLY A 5 3.98 7.68 2.92
N ASP A 6 5.07 7.30 3.56
CA ASP A 6 5.36 5.91 3.94
C ASP A 6 4.28 5.27 4.81
N VAL A 7 3.76 6.00 5.81
CA VAL A 7 2.74 5.48 6.71
C VAL A 7 1.43 5.10 5.99
N HIS A 8 1.24 5.56 4.76
CA HIS A 8 0.06 5.22 3.96
C HIS A 8 0.23 3.96 3.11
N GLN A 9 1.44 3.44 2.94
CA GLN A 9 1.67 2.12 2.36
C GLN A 9 1.47 1.06 3.45
N PRO A 10 0.47 0.18 3.34
CA PRO A 10 0.08 -0.72 4.44
C PRO A 10 1.22 -1.60 4.95
N LEU A 11 2.09 -2.07 4.07
CA LEU A 11 3.20 -2.95 4.44
C LEU A 11 4.35 -2.23 5.16
N HIS A 12 4.36 -0.89 5.19
CA HIS A 12 5.30 -0.12 6.03
C HIS A 12 4.91 -0.12 7.51
N THR A 13 3.67 -0.49 7.84
CA THR A 13 3.15 -0.49 9.20
C THR A 13 2.92 -1.88 9.78
N ALA A 14 3.21 -2.95 9.03
CA ALA A 14 2.89 -4.32 9.42
C ALA A 14 4.00 -5.30 9.06
N SER A 15 4.11 -6.38 9.81
CA SER A 15 4.90 -7.55 9.46
C SER A 15 4.13 -8.81 9.89
N LEU A 16 4.04 -9.79 8.99
CA LEU A 16 3.34 -11.04 9.25
C LEU A 16 4.27 -12.02 9.99
N PHE A 17 3.86 -12.41 11.20
CA PHE A 17 4.48 -13.50 11.94
C PHE A 17 3.63 -14.76 11.84
N SER A 18 4.23 -15.88 11.48
CA SER A 18 3.58 -17.17 11.35
C SER A 18 4.60 -18.31 11.48
N LYS A 19 4.13 -19.56 11.46
CA LYS A 19 5.05 -20.73 11.39
C LYS A 19 5.98 -20.65 10.17
N GLN A 20 5.51 -20.09 9.07
CA GLN A 20 6.29 -19.94 7.83
C GLN A 20 7.23 -18.73 7.89
N PHE A 21 6.87 -17.70 8.64
CA PHE A 21 7.64 -16.46 8.85
C PHE A 21 7.91 -16.24 10.35
N PRO A 22 8.73 -17.09 11.00
CA PRO A 22 8.93 -17.02 12.46
C PRO A 22 9.68 -15.77 12.92
N LYS A 23 10.41 -15.11 12.02
CA LYS A 23 11.11 -13.82 12.25
C LYS A 23 10.38 -12.63 11.64
N GLY A 24 9.12 -12.83 11.23
CA GLY A 24 8.37 -11.86 10.45
C GLY A 24 8.75 -11.86 8.97
N ASP A 25 7.84 -11.38 8.13
CA ASP A 25 8.03 -11.28 6.68
C ASP A 25 8.64 -9.94 6.24
N ARG A 26 9.04 -9.08 7.20
CA ARG A 26 9.66 -7.78 6.95
C ARG A 26 8.76 -6.86 6.11
N GLY A 27 7.49 -6.74 6.47
CA GLY A 27 6.54 -5.93 5.72
C GLY A 27 6.35 -6.45 4.29
N GLY A 28 6.23 -7.76 4.11
CA GLY A 28 6.05 -8.37 2.80
C GLY A 28 7.32 -8.51 1.95
N ASN A 29 8.49 -8.00 2.38
CA ASN A 29 9.74 -8.11 1.62
C ASN A 29 10.25 -9.55 1.49
N SER A 30 9.94 -10.39 2.49
CA SER A 30 10.27 -11.82 2.50
C SER A 30 9.08 -12.71 2.13
N PHE A 31 7.95 -12.14 1.73
CA PHE A 31 6.73 -12.83 1.32
C PHE A 31 6.66 -12.83 -0.21
N PHE A 32 7.13 -13.91 -0.85
CA PHE A 32 7.19 -14.00 -2.31
C PHE A 32 5.91 -14.54 -2.92
N ILE A 33 5.50 -13.94 -4.02
CA ILE A 33 4.33 -14.27 -4.83
C ILE A 33 4.68 -14.21 -6.32
N ARG A 34 3.80 -14.75 -7.16
CA ARG A 34 3.76 -14.52 -8.62
C ARG A 34 2.46 -13.80 -8.95
N VAL A 35 2.54 -12.77 -9.77
CA VAL A 35 1.32 -12.03 -10.17
C VAL A 35 0.44 -12.91 -11.05
N GLU A 36 1.06 -13.65 -11.97
CA GLU A 36 0.41 -14.57 -12.91
C GLU A 36 1.22 -15.86 -13.08
N PRO A 37 0.63 -16.94 -13.59
CA PRO A 37 1.36 -18.14 -13.93
C PRO A 37 2.51 -17.83 -14.90
N GLY A 38 3.69 -18.38 -14.64
CA GLY A 38 4.88 -18.19 -15.49
C GLY A 38 5.66 -16.90 -15.26
N THR A 39 5.15 -15.93 -14.49
CA THR A 39 5.90 -14.71 -14.17
C THR A 39 7.01 -14.96 -13.14
N SER A 40 8.02 -14.10 -13.14
CA SER A 40 9.06 -14.12 -12.12
C SER A 40 8.48 -13.79 -10.74
N PRO A 41 8.95 -14.45 -9.65
CA PRO A 41 8.49 -14.14 -8.32
C PRO A 41 8.98 -12.75 -7.88
N ILE A 42 8.06 -11.99 -7.29
CA ILE A 42 8.34 -10.70 -6.65
C ILE A 42 7.93 -10.76 -5.17
N SER A 43 8.39 -9.80 -4.37
CA SER A 43 7.90 -9.66 -3.01
C SER A 43 6.51 -9.04 -3.00
N LEU A 44 5.71 -9.36 -1.99
CA LEU A 44 4.41 -8.73 -1.79
C LEU A 44 4.56 -7.21 -1.57
N HIS A 45 5.66 -6.80 -0.93
CA HIS A 45 6.01 -5.38 -0.76
C HIS A 45 6.17 -4.68 -2.11
N GLN A 46 7.04 -5.22 -2.98
CA GLN A 46 7.23 -4.68 -4.33
C GLN A 46 5.91 -4.64 -5.12
N PHE A 47 5.10 -5.69 -5.04
CA PHE A 47 3.79 -5.71 -5.70
C PHE A 47 2.92 -4.51 -5.27
N TRP A 48 2.89 -4.18 -3.96
CA TRP A 48 2.13 -3.06 -3.44
C TRP A 48 2.70 -1.69 -3.83
N ASP A 49 4.02 -1.55 -3.90
CA ASP A 49 4.67 -0.34 -4.39
C ASP A 49 4.35 -0.09 -5.87
N ASP A 50 4.30 -1.16 -6.66
CA ASP A 50 4.04 -1.10 -8.10
C ASP A 50 2.55 -0.90 -8.45
N LEU A 51 1.60 -1.13 -7.52
CA LEU A 51 0.15 -0.98 -7.75
C LEU A 51 -0.24 0.42 -8.24
N ILE A 52 0.48 1.44 -7.85
CA ILE A 52 0.11 2.82 -8.15
C ILE A 52 0.67 3.26 -9.49
N LEU A 53 1.95 2.99 -9.76
CA LEU A 53 2.58 3.49 -10.96
C LEU A 53 3.78 2.69 -11.47
N GLY A 54 4.63 2.17 -10.59
CA GLY A 54 5.88 1.48 -10.98
C GLY A 54 6.84 2.34 -11.82
N SER A 55 6.77 3.69 -11.73
CA SER A 55 7.60 4.61 -12.52
C SER A 55 8.28 5.66 -11.65
N GLN A 56 9.56 5.94 -11.97
CA GLN A 56 10.33 7.03 -11.36
C GLN A 56 10.35 8.32 -12.21
N ASN A 57 9.68 8.31 -13.36
CA ASN A 57 9.60 9.51 -14.21
C ASN A 57 8.67 10.55 -13.58
N PHE A 58 9.20 11.74 -13.28
CA PHE A 58 8.46 12.82 -12.64
C PHE A 58 7.15 13.19 -13.37
N GLN A 59 7.19 13.32 -14.70
CA GLN A 59 6.00 13.70 -15.45
C GLN A 59 4.92 12.62 -15.39
N THR A 60 5.32 11.35 -15.42
CA THR A 60 4.39 10.22 -15.29
C THR A 60 3.76 10.20 -13.90
N VAL A 61 4.54 10.41 -12.84
CA VAL A 61 4.05 10.49 -11.44
C VAL A 61 3.09 11.66 -11.28
N LYS A 62 3.45 12.85 -11.80
CA LYS A 62 2.61 14.05 -11.77
C LYS A 62 1.27 13.83 -12.48
N ASN A 63 1.30 13.24 -13.67
CA ASN A 63 0.09 12.96 -14.44
C ASN A 63 -0.82 11.98 -13.68
N ARG A 64 -0.25 10.93 -13.10
CA ARG A 64 -1.00 9.95 -12.30
C ARG A 64 -1.63 10.58 -11.06
N GLY A 65 -0.87 11.39 -10.33
CA GLY A 65 -1.39 12.13 -9.17
C GLY A 65 -2.53 13.08 -9.54
N THR A 66 -2.41 13.77 -10.69
CA THR A 66 -3.46 14.65 -11.21
C THR A 66 -4.72 13.85 -11.58
N ASP A 67 -4.55 12.73 -12.30
CA ASP A 67 -5.65 11.84 -12.69
C ASP A 67 -6.42 11.33 -11.44
N LEU A 68 -5.70 10.82 -10.45
CA LEU A 68 -6.32 10.35 -9.21
C LEU A 68 -7.08 11.46 -8.49
N ARG A 69 -6.49 12.66 -8.38
CA ARG A 69 -7.11 13.80 -7.70
C ARG A 69 -8.40 14.27 -8.38
N LEU A 70 -8.51 14.11 -9.68
CA LEU A 70 -9.69 14.52 -10.44
C LEU A 70 -10.84 13.50 -10.40
N ARG A 71 -10.61 12.31 -9.91
CA ARG A 71 -11.66 11.30 -9.79
C ARG A 71 -12.69 11.68 -8.73
N PRO A 72 -13.99 11.61 -9.04
CA PRO A 72 -15.06 12.02 -8.12
C PRO A 72 -15.07 11.30 -6.78
N GLU A 73 -14.65 10.03 -6.74
CA GLU A 73 -14.55 9.23 -5.51
C GLU A 73 -13.44 9.69 -4.56
N PHE A 74 -12.45 10.43 -5.09
CA PHE A 74 -11.33 10.99 -4.34
C PHE A 74 -11.48 12.49 -4.05
N ALA A 75 -12.65 13.07 -4.32
CA ALA A 75 -12.95 14.44 -3.89
C ALA A 75 -12.81 14.54 -2.35
N ARG A 76 -12.14 15.60 -1.85
CA ARG A 76 -11.84 15.80 -0.42
C ARG A 76 -13.02 15.51 0.50
N LYS A 77 -14.22 15.98 0.15
CA LYS A 77 -15.46 15.78 0.92
C LYS A 77 -15.92 14.31 1.05
N LYS A 78 -15.35 13.41 0.24
CA LYS A 78 -15.66 11.96 0.28
C LYS A 78 -14.59 11.15 1.02
N LEU A 79 -13.58 11.82 1.53
CA LEU A 79 -12.45 11.22 2.23
C LEU A 79 -12.58 11.56 3.73
N ALA A 80 -13.50 10.89 4.41
CA ALA A 80 -13.76 11.13 5.84
C ALA A 80 -12.50 10.95 6.71
N GLU A 81 -11.56 10.12 6.28
CA GLU A 81 -10.29 9.89 6.96
C GLU A 81 -9.42 11.17 7.07
N LEU A 82 -9.70 12.20 6.29
CA LEU A 82 -9.00 13.49 6.36
C LEU A 82 -9.36 14.32 7.59
N GLU A 83 -10.43 13.97 8.28
CA GLU A 83 -10.80 14.59 9.57
C GLU A 83 -9.88 14.11 10.72
N GLU A 84 -9.16 13.01 10.53
CA GLU A 84 -8.23 12.48 11.52
C GLU A 84 -6.83 13.09 11.33
N PRO A 85 -6.34 13.92 12.27
CA PRO A 85 -5.04 14.59 12.15
C PRO A 85 -3.87 13.76 12.71
N SER A 86 -4.13 12.68 13.43
CA SER A 86 -3.13 11.95 14.19
C SER A 86 -2.33 10.99 13.33
N PHE A 87 -1.00 11.12 13.35
CA PHE A 87 -0.08 10.21 12.68
C PHE A 87 -0.23 8.76 13.14
N ASP A 88 -0.46 8.55 14.46
CA ASP A 88 -0.67 7.20 15.02
C ASP A 88 -1.94 6.56 14.48
N LYS A 89 -2.99 7.35 14.25
CA LYS A 89 -4.22 6.87 13.63
C LYS A 89 -4.02 6.52 12.17
N TRP A 90 -3.22 7.29 11.42
CA TRP A 90 -2.86 6.96 10.03
C TRP A 90 -2.10 5.65 9.94
N ALA A 91 -1.18 5.41 10.90
CA ALA A 91 -0.49 4.13 11.02
C ALA A 91 -1.45 2.98 11.34
N ALA A 92 -2.40 3.20 12.26
CA ALA A 92 -3.41 2.21 12.61
C ALA A 92 -4.35 1.87 11.44
N GLU A 93 -4.76 2.88 10.63
CA GLU A 93 -5.52 2.65 9.39
C GLU A 93 -4.75 1.73 8.43
N SER A 94 -3.46 2.02 8.22
CA SER A 94 -2.60 1.23 7.33
C SER A 94 -2.37 -0.18 7.85
N PHE A 95 -2.14 -0.33 9.17
CA PHE A 95 -2.01 -1.64 9.81
C PHE A 95 -3.29 -2.47 9.65
N GLN A 96 -4.47 -1.88 9.87
CA GLN A 96 -5.73 -2.59 9.71
C GLN A 96 -5.93 -3.03 8.25
N LEU A 97 -5.60 -2.15 7.30
CA LEU A 97 -5.66 -2.47 5.88
C LEU A 97 -4.68 -3.60 5.51
N ALA A 98 -3.47 -3.59 6.08
CA ALA A 98 -2.50 -4.67 5.90
C ALA A 98 -3.09 -6.01 6.36
N LYS A 99 -3.68 -6.04 7.53
CA LYS A 99 -4.30 -7.24 8.10
C LYS A 99 -5.45 -7.75 7.23
N ASP A 100 -6.40 -6.87 6.90
CA ASP A 100 -7.68 -7.29 6.29
C ASP A 100 -7.55 -7.53 4.78
N ALA A 101 -6.89 -6.63 4.05
CA ALA A 101 -6.82 -6.67 2.61
C ALA A 101 -5.49 -7.24 2.09
N VAL A 102 -4.35 -6.76 2.61
CA VAL A 102 -3.04 -7.21 2.10
C VAL A 102 -2.84 -8.69 2.41
N TYR A 103 -2.92 -9.08 3.67
CA TYR A 103 -2.74 -10.48 4.09
C TYR A 103 -4.05 -11.28 4.11
N ARG A 104 -5.21 -10.64 3.79
CA ARG A 104 -6.54 -11.28 3.80
C ARG A 104 -6.80 -12.04 5.11
N ASN A 105 -6.51 -11.39 6.24
CA ASN A 105 -6.61 -12.00 7.58
C ASN A 105 -5.80 -13.30 7.69
N GLY A 106 -4.58 -13.32 7.11
CA GLY A 106 -3.68 -14.47 7.09
C GLY A 106 -4.04 -15.57 6.08
N LYS A 107 -5.03 -15.34 5.23
CA LYS A 107 -5.47 -16.31 4.19
C LYS A 107 -4.70 -16.17 2.88
N LEU A 108 -4.00 -15.06 2.65
CA LEU A 108 -3.14 -14.91 1.48
C LEU A 108 -1.99 -15.90 1.56
N ARG A 109 -1.75 -16.63 0.49
CA ARG A 109 -0.61 -17.55 0.40
C ARG A 109 0.60 -16.85 -0.19
N GLY A 110 1.75 -17.07 0.44
CA GLY A 110 3.07 -16.63 -0.03
C GLY A 110 4.15 -17.60 0.40
N SER A 111 5.38 -17.35 0.04
CA SER A 111 6.51 -18.21 0.38
C SER A 111 7.72 -17.37 0.81
N PRO A 112 8.51 -17.81 1.84
CA PRO A 112 9.80 -17.22 2.12
C PRO A 112 10.86 -17.56 1.06
N ASN A 113 10.58 -18.53 0.18
CA ASN A 113 11.46 -18.94 -0.91
C ASN A 113 10.85 -18.54 -2.26
N ARG A 114 11.61 -17.78 -3.06
CA ARG A 114 11.19 -17.32 -4.40
C ARG A 114 10.79 -18.47 -5.33
N ASN A 115 11.48 -19.60 -5.28
CA ASN A 115 11.20 -20.74 -6.15
C ASN A 115 9.83 -21.36 -5.89
N ASN A 116 9.36 -21.26 -4.65
CA ASN A 116 8.08 -21.82 -4.19
C ASN A 116 6.97 -20.75 -4.11
N ALA A 117 7.19 -19.58 -4.73
CA ALA A 117 6.22 -18.49 -4.70
C ALA A 117 4.91 -18.91 -5.39
N PRO A 118 3.76 -18.89 -4.67
CA PRO A 118 2.46 -19.20 -5.27
C PRO A 118 1.98 -18.06 -6.18
N VAL A 119 1.05 -18.37 -7.08
CA VAL A 119 0.36 -17.38 -7.88
C VAL A 119 -0.70 -16.69 -7.01
N LEU A 120 -0.81 -15.36 -7.14
CA LEU A 120 -1.88 -14.60 -6.49
C LEU A 120 -3.27 -15.06 -6.96
N PRO A 121 -4.28 -15.02 -6.08
CA PRO A 121 -5.67 -15.19 -6.53
C PRO A 121 -6.01 -14.16 -7.61
N ALA A 122 -6.72 -14.56 -8.66
CA ALA A 122 -7.03 -13.71 -9.83
C ALA A 122 -7.82 -12.42 -9.46
N ASP A 123 -8.55 -12.44 -8.36
CA ASP A 123 -9.29 -11.29 -7.83
C ASP A 123 -8.42 -10.34 -7.00
N TYR A 124 -7.23 -10.78 -6.56
CA TYR A 124 -6.40 -10.00 -5.63
C TYR A 124 -5.99 -8.63 -6.19
N PRO A 125 -5.38 -8.51 -7.38
CA PRO A 125 -4.99 -7.20 -7.93
C PRO A 125 -6.18 -6.24 -8.04
N LYS A 126 -7.31 -6.72 -8.56
CA LYS A 126 -8.53 -5.92 -8.72
C LYS A 126 -9.11 -5.43 -7.40
N THR A 127 -8.98 -6.25 -6.35
CA THR A 127 -9.48 -5.90 -5.00
C THR A 127 -8.61 -4.86 -4.33
N VAL A 128 -7.27 -4.95 -4.46
CA VAL A 128 -6.35 -4.09 -3.71
C VAL A 128 -5.97 -2.80 -4.44
N GLN A 129 -6.09 -2.74 -5.77
CA GLN A 129 -5.79 -1.55 -6.58
C GLN A 129 -6.54 -0.30 -6.12
N PRO A 130 -7.87 -0.31 -5.93
CA PRO A 130 -8.60 0.88 -5.45
C PRO A 130 -8.18 1.31 -4.04
N LEU A 131 -7.77 0.36 -3.21
CA LEU A 131 -7.30 0.63 -1.85
C LEU A 131 -5.94 1.35 -1.88
N ALA A 132 -5.00 0.88 -2.70
CA ALA A 132 -3.71 1.52 -2.89
C ALA A 132 -3.87 2.95 -3.43
N GLU A 133 -4.72 3.16 -4.43
CA GLU A 133 -5.02 4.47 -4.99
C GLU A 133 -5.60 5.42 -3.94
N ARG A 134 -6.55 4.94 -3.12
CA ARG A 134 -7.12 5.73 -2.02
C ARG A 134 -6.05 6.12 -1.00
N ARG A 135 -5.17 5.19 -0.61
CA ARG A 135 -4.07 5.48 0.34
C ARG A 135 -3.11 6.54 -0.21
N MET A 136 -2.78 6.47 -1.51
CA MET A 136 -1.94 7.48 -2.16
C MET A 136 -2.58 8.88 -2.13
N VAL A 137 -3.88 8.95 -2.42
CA VAL A 137 -4.60 10.24 -2.40
C VAL A 137 -4.67 10.81 -0.98
N LEU A 138 -4.96 9.98 0.03
CA LEU A 138 -4.94 10.39 1.44
C LEU A 138 -3.56 10.90 1.86
N ALA A 139 -2.48 10.20 1.47
CA ALA A 139 -1.11 10.65 1.72
C ALA A 139 -0.85 12.05 1.16
N GLY A 140 -1.24 12.29 -0.09
CA GLY A 140 -1.09 13.60 -0.74
C GLY A 140 -1.83 14.73 -0.02
N TYR A 141 -3.09 14.52 0.36
CA TYR A 141 -3.86 15.51 1.13
C TYR A 141 -3.27 15.76 2.52
N ARG A 142 -2.87 14.72 3.24
CA ARG A 142 -2.28 14.81 4.57
C ARG A 142 -0.90 15.49 4.55
N ILE A 143 -0.08 15.23 3.52
CA ILE A 143 1.18 15.96 3.30
C ILE A 143 0.89 17.45 3.11
N ALA A 144 -0.09 17.82 2.29
CA ALA A 144 -0.47 19.21 2.07
C ALA A 144 -0.96 19.88 3.37
N GLN A 145 -1.77 19.19 4.18
CA GLN A 145 -2.20 19.69 5.49
C GLN A 145 -1.03 19.92 6.46
N VAL A 146 -0.10 18.97 6.54
CA VAL A 146 1.10 19.11 7.40
C VAL A 146 1.93 20.31 6.97
N LEU A 147 2.13 20.50 5.66
CA LEU A 147 2.90 21.64 5.13
C LEU A 147 2.24 22.99 5.44
N GLN A 148 0.90 23.07 5.34
CA GLN A 148 0.16 24.31 5.65
C GLN A 148 0.22 24.68 7.13
N ASN A 149 0.48 23.73 8.01
CA ASN A 149 0.56 23.93 9.45
C ASN A 149 2.01 24.17 9.96
N ILE A 150 3.01 24.22 9.08
CA ILE A 150 4.39 24.60 9.47
C ILE A 150 4.41 26.11 9.67
N PRO A 151 4.77 26.61 10.87
CA PRO A 151 4.98 28.05 11.09
C PRO A 151 6.06 28.60 10.16
N GLU A 152 5.89 29.86 9.75
CA GLU A 152 6.93 30.62 9.01
C GLU A 152 8.19 30.86 9.86
#